data_0cd6be348c8f4bedb813dcfab9ba00e6
#
_entry.id   0cd6be348c8f4bedb813dcfab9ba00e6
#
_cell.length_a   1.000
_cell.length_b   1.000
_cell.length_c   1.000
_cell.angle_alpha   90.00
_cell.angle_beta   90.00
_cell.angle_gamma   90.00
#
_symmetry.space_group_name_H-M   'P 1'
#
loop_
_entity.id
_entity.type
_entity.pdbx_description
1 polymer ?
#
loop_
_entity_poly.entity_id
_entity_poly.type
_entity_poly.pdbx_seq_one_letter_code
_entity_poly.pdbx_strand_id
1 'polypeptide(L)'
;MSGPGADRAAVVLATGDVEIHGRIPDSSNTTLLVTARLGDDEILAVYKPERGERPLWDFPPGLWRREVAAYELDKLLGVGCVPLTVARDDPTYGPGSMQQWVHEDGVEHYFTLRDDKRFSTWFAALAAFDVVANNTDRKSGHVLLEEGRCWAIDNGLCFHVEDKLRTVIWEYAGDAVAPWLIERLDAVARGDVEVLRGLLAPEEVAATQRRARELVIAGVLPEPNEEGHYPPWPWPIV
;
A
#
# COMPACT_ATOMS: atom_id res chain seq x y z
N MET A 1 -10.65 23.90 9.03
CA MET A 1 -10.21 23.40 10.37
C MET A 1 -9.13 22.39 10.09
N SER A 2 -7.95 22.50 10.70
CA SER A 2 -6.90 21.49 10.57
C SER A 2 -7.38 20.21 11.25
N GLY A 3 -7.34 19.08 10.52
CA GLY A 3 -7.68 17.77 11.06
C GLY A 3 -6.78 17.34 12.22
N PRO A 4 -7.11 16.25 12.92
CA PRO A 4 -6.30 15.73 14.01
C PRO A 4 -4.90 15.35 13.52
N GLY A 5 -3.88 15.51 14.38
CA GLY A 5 -2.52 15.05 14.07
C GLY A 5 -2.49 13.53 13.81
N ALA A 6 -1.47 13.03 13.10
CA ALA A 6 -1.40 11.64 12.61
C ALA A 6 -1.64 10.56 13.69
N ASP A 7 -1.05 10.73 14.89
CA ASP A 7 -1.25 9.78 16.01
C ASP A 7 -2.71 9.79 16.49
N ARG A 8 -3.33 10.95 16.56
CA ARG A 8 -4.74 11.08 16.96
C ARG A 8 -5.65 10.51 15.87
N ALA A 9 -5.35 10.75 14.61
CA ALA A 9 -6.08 10.19 13.48
C ALA A 9 -6.04 8.65 13.49
N ALA A 10 -4.89 8.04 13.77
CA ALA A 10 -4.76 6.60 13.92
C ALA A 10 -5.68 6.05 15.04
N VAL A 11 -5.76 6.73 16.18
CA VAL A 11 -6.66 6.33 17.28
C VAL A 11 -8.13 6.47 16.86
N VAL A 12 -8.51 7.54 16.18
CA VAL A 12 -9.89 7.73 15.68
C VAL A 12 -10.28 6.60 14.72
N LEU A 13 -9.42 6.27 13.76
CA LEU A 13 -9.66 5.20 12.79
C LEU A 13 -9.75 3.82 13.46
N ALA A 14 -8.89 3.56 14.45
CA ALA A 14 -8.85 2.27 15.12
C ALA A 14 -10.01 2.04 16.09
N THR A 15 -10.50 3.09 16.77
CA THR A 15 -11.39 2.93 17.94
C THR A 15 -12.67 3.79 17.92
N GLY A 16 -12.78 4.74 17.00
CA GLY A 16 -13.94 5.63 16.89
C GLY A 16 -15.22 4.88 16.48
N ASP A 17 -16.38 5.46 16.78
CA ASP A 17 -17.66 4.96 16.28
C ASP A 17 -17.71 5.06 14.76
N VAL A 18 -18.25 4.03 14.08
CA VAL A 18 -18.29 3.95 12.62
C VAL A 18 -19.69 4.18 12.09
N GLU A 19 -19.83 5.15 11.23
CA GLU A 19 -21.02 5.36 10.40
C GLU A 19 -20.71 4.94 8.97
N ILE A 20 -21.52 4.02 8.41
CA ILE A 20 -21.36 3.54 7.03
C ILE A 20 -22.18 4.41 6.09
N HIS A 21 -21.52 4.93 5.03
CA HIS A 21 -22.17 5.69 3.96
C HIS A 21 -22.61 4.80 2.79
N GLY A 22 -21.88 3.71 2.55
CA GLY A 22 -22.19 2.78 1.49
C GLY A 22 -21.01 1.89 1.11
N ARG A 23 -21.24 1.06 0.09
CA ARG A 23 -20.20 0.24 -0.52
C ARG A 23 -19.58 1.02 -1.68
N ILE A 24 -18.26 0.99 -1.80
CA ILE A 24 -17.55 1.53 -2.96
C ILE A 24 -17.80 0.60 -4.13
N PRO A 25 -18.39 1.10 -5.24
CA PRO A 25 -18.63 0.30 -6.43
C PRO A 25 -17.31 -0.19 -7.06
N ASP A 26 -17.40 -1.21 -7.92
CA ASP A 26 -16.29 -1.76 -8.71
C ASP A 26 -15.10 -2.31 -7.92
N SER A 27 -15.20 -2.39 -6.58
CA SER A 27 -14.20 -3.06 -5.77
C SER A 27 -14.38 -4.59 -5.77
N SER A 28 -13.28 -5.33 -5.94
CA SER A 28 -13.29 -6.81 -5.97
C SER A 28 -13.78 -7.41 -4.65
N ASN A 29 -13.45 -6.78 -3.53
CA ASN A 29 -13.84 -7.13 -2.17
C ASN A 29 -14.93 -6.18 -1.65
N THR A 30 -15.54 -6.50 -0.51
CA THR A 30 -16.44 -5.54 0.14
C THR A 30 -15.63 -4.41 0.73
N THR A 31 -15.71 -3.26 0.09
CA THR A 31 -15.04 -2.02 0.50
C THR A 31 -16.10 -1.00 0.88
N LEU A 32 -16.05 -0.48 2.10
CA LEU A 32 -17.05 0.41 2.66
C LEU A 32 -16.47 1.82 2.82
N LEU A 33 -17.23 2.82 2.35
CA LEU A 33 -16.98 4.22 2.71
C LEU A 33 -17.63 4.48 4.06
N VAL A 34 -16.85 4.98 5.00
CA VAL A 34 -17.28 5.19 6.38
C VAL A 34 -16.76 6.50 6.95
N THR A 35 -17.43 6.99 7.99
CA THR A 35 -16.88 8.02 8.88
C THR A 35 -16.59 7.40 10.24
N ALA A 36 -15.36 7.57 10.73
CA ALA A 36 -14.96 7.24 12.09
C ALA A 36 -15.00 8.48 12.98
N ARG A 37 -15.65 8.38 14.17
CA ARG A 37 -15.81 9.50 15.11
C ARG A 37 -15.31 9.15 16.49
N LEU A 38 -14.52 10.04 17.11
CA LEU A 38 -14.06 9.89 18.48
C LEU A 38 -13.97 11.26 19.18
N GLY A 39 -14.95 11.57 20.03
CA GLY A 39 -15.15 12.90 20.59
C GLY A 39 -15.53 13.89 19.47
N ASP A 40 -14.77 14.97 19.34
CA ASP A 40 -15.00 16.00 18.32
C ASP A 40 -14.27 15.70 16.99
N ASP A 41 -13.47 14.65 16.95
CA ASP A 41 -12.72 14.28 15.75
C ASP A 41 -13.55 13.35 14.84
N GLU A 42 -13.53 13.67 13.55
CA GLU A 42 -14.24 12.94 12.51
C GLU A 42 -13.29 12.70 11.31
N ILE A 43 -13.21 11.47 10.82
CA ILE A 43 -12.35 11.08 9.70
C ILE A 43 -13.15 10.24 8.72
N LEU A 44 -13.19 10.66 7.46
CA LEU A 44 -13.68 9.85 6.36
C LEU A 44 -12.65 8.78 6.02
N ALA A 45 -13.10 7.55 5.83
CA ALA A 45 -12.20 6.40 5.67
C ALA A 45 -12.79 5.31 4.77
N VAL A 46 -11.90 4.44 4.32
CA VAL A 46 -12.23 3.19 3.63
C VAL A 46 -12.04 2.04 4.62
N TYR A 47 -13.09 1.28 4.84
CA TYR A 47 -13.05 0.08 5.67
C TYR A 47 -13.13 -1.18 4.80
N LYS A 48 -12.12 -2.05 4.91
CA LYS A 48 -12.03 -3.35 4.22
C LYS A 48 -12.09 -4.47 5.26
N PRO A 49 -13.28 -4.96 5.63
CA PRO A 49 -13.43 -6.05 6.60
C PRO A 49 -13.03 -7.40 6.00
N GLU A 50 -12.37 -8.27 6.79
CA GLU A 50 -11.98 -9.63 6.37
C GLU A 50 -13.18 -10.45 5.85
N ARG A 51 -14.32 -10.29 6.50
CA ARG A 51 -15.58 -10.93 6.12
C ARG A 51 -16.04 -10.61 4.68
N GLY A 52 -15.54 -9.51 4.11
CA GLY A 52 -15.83 -9.05 2.77
C GLY A 52 -14.83 -9.48 1.71
N GLU A 53 -13.77 -10.18 2.10
CA GLU A 53 -12.74 -10.65 1.18
C GLU A 53 -13.23 -11.82 0.33
N ARG A 54 -12.90 -11.81 -0.96
CA ARG A 54 -13.07 -12.96 -1.83
C ARG A 54 -11.89 -13.91 -1.66
N PRO A 55 -12.14 -15.21 -1.47
CA PRO A 55 -11.05 -16.18 -1.42
C PRO A 55 -10.23 -16.15 -2.71
N LEU A 56 -8.92 -16.08 -2.56
CA LEU A 56 -7.95 -16.18 -3.63
C LEU A 56 -7.22 -17.52 -3.52
N TRP A 57 -6.85 -18.09 -4.66
CA TRP A 57 -6.17 -19.38 -4.70
C TRP A 57 -4.70 -19.29 -4.25
N ASP A 58 -4.09 -18.12 -4.36
CA ASP A 58 -2.66 -17.87 -4.11
C ASP A 58 -2.39 -16.92 -2.94
N PHE A 59 -3.42 -16.37 -2.30
CA PHE A 59 -3.29 -15.58 -1.08
C PHE A 59 -4.12 -16.18 0.03
N PRO A 60 -3.57 -16.31 1.25
CA PRO A 60 -4.37 -16.69 2.41
C PRO A 60 -5.39 -15.60 2.77
N PRO A 61 -6.47 -15.92 3.49
CA PRO A 61 -7.39 -14.93 4.07
C PRO A 61 -6.66 -13.89 4.93
N GLY A 62 -7.27 -12.74 5.12
CA GLY A 62 -6.70 -11.64 5.88
C GLY A 62 -5.90 -10.67 4.99
N LEU A 63 -6.38 -10.39 3.78
CA LEU A 63 -5.79 -9.39 2.88
C LEU A 63 -5.69 -8.01 3.53
N TRP A 64 -6.62 -7.70 4.43
CA TRP A 64 -6.59 -6.46 5.21
C TRP A 64 -5.29 -6.27 6.01
N ARG A 65 -4.66 -7.37 6.47
CA ARG A 65 -3.37 -7.31 7.19
C ARG A 65 -2.27 -6.79 6.29
N ARG A 66 -2.33 -7.10 4.99
CA ARG A 66 -1.38 -6.62 3.98
C ARG A 66 -1.55 -5.13 3.69
N GLU A 67 -2.79 -4.62 3.72
CA GLU A 67 -3.04 -3.17 3.64
C GLU A 67 -2.35 -2.43 4.80
N VAL A 68 -2.49 -2.94 6.03
CA VAL A 68 -1.82 -2.36 7.20
C VAL A 68 -0.31 -2.53 7.11
N ALA A 69 0.18 -3.72 6.70
CA ALA A 69 1.60 -3.98 6.54
C ALA A 69 2.26 -3.09 5.48
N ALA A 70 1.53 -2.75 4.40
CA ALA A 70 1.99 -1.82 3.38
C ALA A 70 2.20 -0.42 3.94
N TYR A 71 1.28 0.08 4.75
CA TYR A 71 1.44 1.35 5.46
C TYR A 71 2.65 1.32 6.42
N GLU A 72 2.81 0.25 7.19
CA GLU A 72 3.94 0.12 8.11
C GLU A 72 5.29 0.00 7.37
N LEU A 73 5.34 -0.74 6.25
CA LEU A 73 6.52 -0.79 5.39
C LEU A 73 6.85 0.59 4.81
N ASP A 74 5.84 1.33 4.34
CA ASP A 74 6.01 2.68 3.82
C ASP A 74 6.62 3.62 4.88
N LYS A 75 6.19 3.52 6.13
CA LYS A 75 6.80 4.26 7.26
C LYS A 75 8.26 3.89 7.47
N LEU A 76 8.60 2.59 7.42
CA LEU A 76 9.98 2.11 7.55
C LEU A 76 10.86 2.65 6.42
N LEU A 77 10.35 2.65 5.20
CA LEU A 77 11.06 3.16 4.02
C LEU A 77 11.06 4.69 3.94
N GLY A 78 10.11 5.36 4.59
CA GLY A 78 10.01 6.82 4.59
C GLY A 78 9.59 7.43 3.26
N VAL A 79 8.91 6.67 2.40
CA VAL A 79 8.42 7.15 1.09
C VAL A 79 7.21 8.07 1.28
N GLY A 80 6.31 7.72 2.19
CA GLY A 80 5.09 8.47 2.47
C GLY A 80 4.07 8.31 1.34
N CYS A 81 3.98 7.12 0.74
CA CYS A 81 3.11 6.85 -0.40
C CYS A 81 1.76 6.26 0.00
N VAL A 82 1.66 5.55 1.14
CA VAL A 82 0.42 4.90 1.57
C VAL A 82 -0.34 5.81 2.53
N PRO A 83 -1.66 6.06 2.32
CA PRO A 83 -2.47 6.80 3.28
C PRO A 83 -2.49 6.12 4.65
N LEU A 84 -2.71 6.89 5.71
CA LEU A 84 -2.82 6.35 7.07
C LEU A 84 -3.77 5.14 7.10
N THR A 85 -3.23 3.98 7.44
CA THR A 85 -3.97 2.71 7.47
C THR A 85 -3.70 2.00 8.79
N VAL A 86 -4.77 1.61 9.48
CA VAL A 86 -4.70 0.92 10.77
C VAL A 86 -5.50 -0.36 10.76
N ALA A 87 -5.13 -1.30 11.63
CA ALA A 87 -5.96 -2.45 11.95
C ALA A 87 -7.14 -2.01 12.82
N ARG A 88 -8.31 -2.55 12.55
CA ARG A 88 -9.51 -2.35 13.35
C ARG A 88 -10.21 -3.69 13.58
N ASP A 89 -10.61 -3.93 14.81
CA ASP A 89 -11.52 -5.03 15.16
C ASP A 89 -12.89 -4.46 15.52
N ASP A 90 -13.79 -4.45 14.54
CA ASP A 90 -15.11 -3.88 14.71
C ASP A 90 -16.11 -4.93 15.22
N PRO A 91 -16.87 -4.63 16.28
CA PRO A 91 -17.83 -5.59 16.85
C PRO A 91 -18.90 -6.07 15.87
N THR A 92 -19.25 -5.26 14.90
CA THR A 92 -20.32 -5.54 13.92
C THR A 92 -19.77 -6.19 12.65
N TYR A 93 -18.66 -5.67 12.14
CA TYR A 93 -18.11 -6.04 10.83
C TYR A 93 -16.89 -6.95 10.91
N GLY A 94 -16.31 -7.11 12.11
CA GLY A 94 -15.15 -7.96 12.37
C GLY A 94 -13.82 -7.25 12.09
N PRO A 95 -12.70 -8.01 12.09
CA PRO A 95 -11.40 -7.46 11.83
C PRO A 95 -11.28 -6.95 10.38
N GLY A 96 -10.48 -5.91 10.19
CA GLY A 96 -10.25 -5.32 8.87
C GLY A 96 -9.20 -4.21 8.91
N SER A 97 -8.91 -3.62 7.75
CA SER A 97 -8.13 -2.39 7.63
C SER A 97 -9.04 -1.18 7.53
N MET A 98 -8.64 -0.11 8.21
CA MET A 98 -9.26 1.21 8.12
C MET A 98 -8.23 2.18 7.56
N GLN A 99 -8.45 2.67 6.34
CA GLN A 99 -7.57 3.60 5.64
C GLN A 99 -8.22 4.96 5.53
N GLN A 100 -7.50 6.02 5.86
CA GLN A 100 -7.97 7.38 5.64
C GLN A 100 -8.36 7.59 4.18
N TRP A 101 -9.50 8.20 3.93
CA TRP A 101 -9.96 8.54 2.59
C TRP A 101 -9.04 9.57 1.94
N VAL A 102 -8.70 9.37 0.69
CA VAL A 102 -8.01 10.34 -0.16
C VAL A 102 -9.06 11.03 -1.03
N HIS A 103 -9.12 12.36 -0.93
CA HIS A 103 -10.01 13.17 -1.77
C HIS A 103 -9.34 13.40 -3.12
N GLU A 104 -9.50 12.46 -4.02
CA GLU A 104 -8.90 12.54 -5.35
C GLU A 104 -9.38 13.77 -6.12
N ASP A 105 -8.46 14.37 -6.90
CA ASP A 105 -8.71 15.54 -7.75
C ASP A 105 -9.40 15.17 -9.09
N GLY A 106 -10.16 14.07 -9.11
CA GLY A 106 -10.99 13.64 -10.23
C GLY A 106 -10.37 12.55 -11.08
N VAL A 107 -9.88 12.84 -12.28
CA VAL A 107 -9.50 11.83 -13.30
C VAL A 107 -8.01 11.50 -13.34
N GLU A 108 -7.22 12.01 -12.38
CA GLU A 108 -5.78 11.82 -12.37
C GLU A 108 -5.41 10.42 -11.88
N HIS A 109 -4.52 9.77 -12.60
CA HIS A 109 -3.97 8.46 -12.28
C HIS A 109 -2.54 8.35 -12.82
N TYR A 110 -1.84 7.24 -12.57
CA TYR A 110 -0.45 7.07 -12.95
C TYR A 110 -0.15 7.50 -14.41
N PHE A 111 -0.93 7.05 -15.39
CA PHE A 111 -0.66 7.35 -16.81
C PHE A 111 -0.86 8.82 -17.19
N THR A 112 -1.66 9.58 -16.46
CA THR A 112 -1.81 11.02 -16.66
C THR A 112 -0.71 11.82 -15.95
N LEU A 113 -0.15 11.28 -14.86
CA LEU A 113 0.81 11.95 -13.99
C LEU A 113 2.28 11.59 -14.29
N ARG A 114 2.55 10.46 -14.93
CA ARG A 114 3.91 9.91 -15.10
C ARG A 114 4.89 10.83 -15.83
N ASP A 115 4.39 11.66 -16.75
CA ASP A 115 5.21 12.60 -17.52
C ASP A 115 5.45 13.93 -16.78
N ASP A 116 4.78 14.14 -15.63
CA ASP A 116 5.00 15.30 -14.79
C ASP A 116 6.22 15.11 -13.89
N LYS A 117 7.29 15.83 -14.21
CA LYS A 117 8.58 15.74 -13.51
C LYS A 117 8.51 16.06 -12.02
N ARG A 118 7.46 16.75 -11.55
CA ARG A 118 7.26 17.00 -10.12
C ARG A 118 7.13 15.71 -9.32
N PHE A 119 6.61 14.65 -9.93
CA PHE A 119 6.34 13.37 -9.28
C PHE A 119 7.39 12.30 -9.58
N SER A 120 8.39 12.56 -10.46
CA SER A 120 9.35 11.54 -10.89
C SER A 120 10.09 10.88 -9.72
N THR A 121 10.56 11.65 -8.73
CA THR A 121 11.25 11.10 -7.55
C THR A 121 10.30 10.25 -6.71
N TRP A 122 9.04 10.66 -6.59
CA TRP A 122 8.03 9.92 -5.84
C TRP A 122 7.68 8.62 -6.56
N PHE A 123 7.52 8.62 -7.89
CA PHE A 123 7.26 7.40 -8.66
C PHE A 123 8.43 6.42 -8.61
N ALA A 124 9.67 6.89 -8.69
CA ALA A 124 10.84 6.03 -8.53
C ALA A 124 10.88 5.38 -7.13
N ALA A 125 10.51 6.13 -6.09
CA ALA A 125 10.42 5.58 -4.73
C ALA A 125 9.23 4.62 -4.58
N LEU A 126 8.08 4.88 -5.20
CA LEU A 126 6.94 3.97 -5.24
C LEU A 126 7.29 2.68 -5.99
N ALA A 127 8.06 2.75 -7.09
CA ALA A 127 8.54 1.56 -7.78
C ALA A 127 9.41 0.68 -6.86
N ALA A 128 10.33 1.29 -6.10
CA ALA A 128 11.12 0.57 -5.10
C ALA A 128 10.24 -0.04 -3.97
N PHE A 129 9.24 0.69 -3.50
CA PHE A 129 8.26 0.17 -2.54
C PHE A 129 7.53 -1.04 -3.11
N ASP A 130 7.01 -0.98 -4.35
CA ASP A 130 6.29 -2.08 -4.99
C ASP A 130 7.19 -3.32 -5.16
N VAL A 131 8.48 -3.15 -5.46
CA VAL A 131 9.47 -4.24 -5.51
C VAL A 131 9.59 -4.94 -4.16
N VAL A 132 9.81 -4.19 -3.08
CA VAL A 132 10.03 -4.76 -1.74
C VAL A 132 8.76 -5.35 -1.17
N ALA A 133 7.63 -4.66 -1.33
CA ALA A 133 6.30 -5.14 -0.96
C ALA A 133 5.84 -6.32 -1.86
N ASN A 134 6.49 -6.53 -3.01
CA ASN A 134 6.06 -7.48 -4.05
C ASN A 134 4.59 -7.26 -4.40
N ASN A 135 4.25 -6.04 -4.81
CA ASN A 135 2.89 -5.69 -5.19
C ASN A 135 2.50 -6.46 -6.46
N THR A 136 1.44 -7.26 -6.38
CA THR A 136 1.03 -8.10 -7.49
C THR A 136 -0.08 -7.50 -8.36
N ASP A 137 -0.50 -6.26 -8.06
CA ASP A 137 -1.63 -5.63 -8.76
C ASP A 137 -1.58 -4.08 -8.75
N ARG A 138 -0.38 -3.45 -8.89
CA ARG A 138 -0.28 -1.99 -8.98
C ARG A 138 -0.82 -1.49 -10.32
N LYS A 139 -2.09 -1.09 -10.35
CA LYS A 139 -2.77 -0.47 -11.49
C LYS A 139 -2.55 1.04 -11.53
N SER A 140 -2.84 1.65 -12.68
CA SER A 140 -2.75 3.11 -12.81
C SER A 140 -3.73 3.84 -11.88
N GLY A 141 -4.96 3.34 -11.73
CA GLY A 141 -5.98 3.89 -10.85
C GLY A 141 -5.70 3.69 -9.35
N HIS A 142 -4.67 2.93 -8.98
CA HIS A 142 -4.22 2.83 -7.59
C HIS A 142 -3.25 3.96 -7.19
N VAL A 143 -2.99 4.91 -8.08
CA VAL A 143 -2.31 6.17 -7.80
C VAL A 143 -3.32 7.29 -7.86
N LEU A 144 -3.51 7.98 -6.73
CA LEU A 144 -4.43 9.10 -6.58
C LEU A 144 -3.66 10.39 -6.37
N LEU A 145 -4.21 11.51 -6.84
CA LEU A 145 -3.70 12.85 -6.60
C LEU A 145 -4.66 13.61 -5.68
N GLU A 146 -4.14 14.18 -4.59
CA GLU A 146 -4.88 15.02 -3.65
C GLU A 146 -4.04 16.25 -3.33
N GLU A 147 -4.52 17.44 -3.64
CA GLU A 147 -3.84 18.71 -3.33
C GLU A 147 -2.35 18.75 -3.74
N GLY A 148 -2.02 18.16 -4.89
CA GLY A 148 -0.65 18.11 -5.42
C GLY A 148 0.26 17.05 -4.78
N ARG A 149 -0.27 16.15 -3.96
CA ARG A 149 0.41 14.99 -3.39
C ARG A 149 -0.15 13.70 -3.97
N CYS A 150 0.74 12.80 -4.37
CA CYS A 150 0.34 11.46 -4.83
C CYS A 150 0.24 10.48 -3.66
N TRP A 151 -0.71 9.55 -3.80
CA TRP A 151 -0.96 8.46 -2.87
C TRP A 151 -1.08 7.14 -3.61
N ALA A 152 -0.65 6.05 -2.99
CA ALA A 152 -0.75 4.68 -3.50
C ALA A 152 -1.70 3.87 -2.61
N ILE A 153 -2.80 3.42 -3.20
CA ILE A 153 -3.86 2.67 -2.50
C ILE A 153 -3.93 1.22 -2.99
N ASP A 154 -4.82 0.44 -2.38
CA ASP A 154 -5.14 -0.95 -2.73
C ASP A 154 -3.91 -1.89 -2.70
N ASN A 155 -3.29 -1.98 -1.52
CA ASN A 155 -2.07 -2.74 -1.28
C ASN A 155 -2.35 -4.15 -0.69
N GLY A 156 -3.59 -4.65 -0.75
CA GLY A 156 -3.99 -5.94 -0.18
C GLY A 156 -3.35 -7.14 -0.86
N LEU A 157 -2.83 -6.99 -2.09
CA LEU A 157 -2.14 -8.04 -2.84
C LEU A 157 -0.62 -7.87 -2.84
N CYS A 158 -0.06 -7.49 -1.68
CA CYS A 158 1.38 -7.39 -1.43
C CYS A 158 1.89 -8.59 -0.60
N PHE A 159 3.21 -8.67 -0.44
CA PHE A 159 3.94 -9.56 0.47
C PHE A 159 3.86 -11.05 0.15
N HIS A 160 3.45 -11.44 -1.05
CA HIS A 160 3.54 -12.87 -1.43
C HIS A 160 4.98 -13.37 -1.34
N VAL A 161 5.15 -14.63 -0.90
CA VAL A 161 6.48 -15.24 -0.70
C VAL A 161 7.22 -15.40 -2.04
N GLU A 162 6.52 -15.85 -3.08
CA GLU A 162 7.07 -15.94 -4.45
C GLU A 162 7.11 -14.55 -5.09
N ASP A 163 8.11 -14.29 -5.91
CA ASP A 163 8.25 -13.04 -6.62
C ASP A 163 7.24 -12.95 -7.77
N LYS A 164 6.24 -12.10 -7.59
CA LYS A 164 5.08 -11.92 -8.49
C LYS A 164 4.83 -10.45 -8.79
N LEU A 165 5.86 -9.61 -8.75
CA LEU A 165 5.69 -8.17 -8.99
C LEU A 165 4.93 -7.91 -10.30
N ARG A 166 3.81 -7.20 -10.19
CA ARG A 166 3.02 -6.68 -11.30
C ARG A 166 2.70 -5.22 -11.04
N THR A 167 3.29 -4.37 -11.83
CA THR A 167 3.14 -2.92 -11.68
C THR A 167 3.05 -2.28 -13.07
N VAL A 168 2.41 -1.11 -13.13
CA VAL A 168 2.45 -0.26 -14.31
C VAL A 168 3.65 0.69 -14.32
N ILE A 169 4.48 0.70 -13.25
CA ILE A 169 5.54 1.69 -13.03
C ILE A 169 6.90 1.14 -13.46
N TRP A 170 7.04 0.83 -14.76
CA TRP A 170 8.27 0.27 -15.31
C TRP A 170 9.19 1.31 -15.97
N GLU A 171 8.77 2.58 -16.08
CA GLU A 171 9.59 3.65 -16.67
C GLU A 171 10.88 3.92 -15.91
N TYR A 172 10.95 3.49 -14.64
CA TYR A 172 12.13 3.65 -13.77
C TYR A 172 13.02 2.39 -13.72
N ALA A 173 12.71 1.36 -14.50
CA ALA A 173 13.55 0.16 -14.59
C ALA A 173 14.98 0.52 -14.99
N GLY A 174 15.99 -0.02 -14.29
CA GLY A 174 17.40 0.32 -14.48
C GLY A 174 17.85 1.62 -13.80
N ASP A 175 16.95 2.47 -13.34
CA ASP A 175 17.32 3.69 -12.62
C ASP A 175 17.94 3.39 -11.26
N ALA A 176 18.90 4.23 -10.86
CA ALA A 176 19.53 4.12 -9.55
C ALA A 176 18.54 4.41 -8.41
N VAL A 177 18.51 3.53 -7.41
CA VAL A 177 17.75 3.77 -6.18
C VAL A 177 18.37 4.93 -5.41
N ALA A 178 17.53 5.87 -4.99
CA ALA A 178 18.01 7.05 -4.27
C ALA A 178 18.81 6.68 -3.00
N PRO A 179 19.93 7.35 -2.71
CA PRO A 179 20.77 7.00 -1.55
C PRO A 179 20.04 6.97 -0.21
N TRP A 180 19.13 7.92 0.03
CA TRP A 180 18.33 7.95 1.25
C TRP A 180 17.42 6.71 1.39
N LEU A 181 16.93 6.17 0.26
CA LEU A 181 16.07 5.00 0.26
C LEU A 181 16.91 3.72 0.44
N ILE A 182 18.13 3.67 -0.10
CA ILE A 182 19.09 2.56 0.14
C ILE A 182 19.35 2.39 1.63
N GLU A 183 19.54 3.48 2.39
CA GLU A 183 19.74 3.41 3.85
C GLU A 183 18.54 2.79 4.57
N ARG A 184 17.33 3.14 4.17
CA ARG A 184 16.08 2.59 4.72
C ARG A 184 15.88 1.12 4.35
N LEU A 185 16.13 0.79 3.09
CA LEU A 185 16.08 -0.59 2.60
C LEU A 185 17.07 -1.50 3.33
N ASP A 186 18.27 -1.00 3.61
CA ASP A 186 19.29 -1.74 4.36
C ASP A 186 18.86 -1.99 5.82
N ALA A 187 18.18 -1.04 6.46
CA ALA A 187 17.60 -1.25 7.79
C ALA A 187 16.53 -2.35 7.77
N VAL A 188 15.60 -2.33 6.79
CA VAL A 188 14.60 -3.38 6.57
C VAL A 188 15.30 -4.73 6.33
N ALA A 189 16.30 -4.78 5.45
CA ALA A 189 17.05 -5.99 5.12
C ALA A 189 17.78 -6.61 6.33
N ARG A 190 18.21 -5.78 7.29
CA ARG A 190 18.89 -6.22 8.54
C ARG A 190 17.95 -6.63 9.66
N GLY A 191 16.65 -6.39 9.55
CA GLY A 191 15.67 -6.89 10.51
C GLY A 191 14.85 -5.83 11.25
N ASP A 192 14.93 -4.56 10.86
CA ASP A 192 14.07 -3.50 11.39
C ASP A 192 12.65 -3.61 10.80
N VAL A 193 11.97 -4.70 11.17
CA VAL A 193 10.66 -5.09 10.62
C VAL A 193 9.72 -5.66 11.69
N GLU A 194 9.97 -5.39 12.96
CA GLU A 194 9.19 -5.97 14.08
C GLU A 194 7.68 -5.71 13.91
N VAL A 195 7.32 -4.53 13.44
CA VAL A 195 5.91 -4.16 13.20
C VAL A 195 5.23 -5.05 12.16
N LEU A 196 5.98 -5.59 11.19
CA LEU A 196 5.43 -6.48 10.16
C LEU A 196 5.16 -7.89 10.69
N ARG A 197 5.89 -8.34 11.74
CA ARG A 197 5.75 -9.68 12.31
C ARG A 197 4.39 -9.94 12.96
N GLY A 198 3.71 -8.87 13.38
CA GLY A 198 2.35 -8.96 13.91
C GLY A 198 1.26 -9.05 12.83
N LEU A 199 1.61 -8.77 11.57
CA LEU A 199 0.68 -8.64 10.45
C LEU A 199 0.85 -9.73 9.38
N LEU A 200 2.08 -10.19 9.17
CA LEU A 200 2.49 -11.11 8.10
C LEU A 200 3.05 -12.41 8.68
N ALA A 201 2.97 -13.49 7.89
CA ALA A 201 3.61 -14.74 8.22
C ALA A 201 5.15 -14.59 8.23
N PRO A 202 5.89 -15.42 9.01
CA PRO A 202 7.35 -15.34 9.07
C PRO A 202 8.02 -15.45 7.69
N GLU A 203 7.48 -16.25 6.79
CA GLU A 203 7.99 -16.46 5.43
C GLU A 203 7.79 -15.21 4.55
N GLU A 204 6.69 -14.49 4.73
CA GLU A 204 6.39 -13.23 4.02
C GLU A 204 7.33 -12.12 4.49
N VAL A 205 7.59 -12.04 5.81
CA VAL A 205 8.56 -11.11 6.39
C VAL A 205 9.97 -11.41 5.85
N ALA A 206 10.38 -12.68 5.86
CA ALA A 206 11.68 -13.09 5.35
C ALA A 206 11.84 -12.78 3.85
N ALA A 207 10.80 -12.99 3.05
CA ALA A 207 10.79 -12.65 1.63
C ALA A 207 10.91 -11.13 1.41
N THR A 208 10.21 -10.32 2.21
CA THR A 208 10.32 -8.85 2.17
C THR A 208 11.74 -8.38 2.47
N GLN A 209 12.37 -8.93 3.53
CA GLN A 209 13.77 -8.63 3.87
C GLN A 209 14.76 -9.07 2.78
N ARG A 210 14.50 -10.21 2.14
CA ARG A 210 15.31 -10.69 1.01
C ARG A 210 15.26 -9.69 -0.16
N ARG A 211 14.06 -9.26 -0.58
CA ARG A 211 13.88 -8.29 -1.67
C ARG A 211 14.53 -6.94 -1.36
N ALA A 212 14.39 -6.47 -0.12
CA ALA A 212 15.08 -5.25 0.31
C ALA A 212 16.61 -5.40 0.18
N ARG A 213 17.18 -6.54 0.60
CA ARG A 213 18.62 -6.82 0.48
C ARG A 213 19.06 -6.90 -0.98
N GLU A 214 18.29 -7.58 -1.82
CA GLU A 214 18.57 -7.70 -3.25
C GLU A 214 18.59 -6.33 -3.94
N LEU A 215 17.62 -5.47 -3.60
CA LEU A 215 17.56 -4.11 -4.14
C LEU A 215 18.72 -3.23 -3.65
N VAL A 216 19.14 -3.37 -2.39
CA VAL A 216 20.35 -2.70 -1.86
C VAL A 216 21.61 -3.13 -2.61
N ILE A 217 21.76 -4.44 -2.85
CA ILE A 217 22.93 -5.00 -3.56
C ILE A 217 22.94 -4.55 -5.02
N ALA A 218 21.79 -4.56 -5.68
CA ALA A 218 21.68 -4.15 -7.08
C ALA A 218 21.91 -2.63 -7.24
N GLY A 219 21.42 -1.82 -6.31
CA GLY A 219 21.49 -0.35 -6.35
C GLY A 219 20.65 0.29 -7.45
N VAL A 220 19.95 -0.52 -8.25
CA VAL A 220 19.08 -0.10 -9.36
C VAL A 220 17.74 -0.84 -9.29
N LEU A 221 16.68 -0.21 -9.82
CA LEU A 221 15.37 -0.84 -9.93
C LEU A 221 15.40 -1.98 -10.97
N PRO A 222 14.70 -3.10 -10.72
CA PRO A 222 14.72 -4.24 -11.62
C PRO A 222 14.00 -3.96 -12.93
N GLU A 223 14.42 -4.68 -13.97
CA GLU A 223 13.70 -4.74 -15.25
C GLU A 223 12.47 -5.67 -15.14
N PRO A 224 11.44 -5.48 -15.98
CA PRO A 224 10.29 -6.35 -16.03
C PRO A 224 10.73 -7.77 -16.45
N ASN A 225 10.34 -8.78 -15.66
CA ASN A 225 10.64 -10.18 -15.99
C ASN A 225 9.57 -10.73 -16.95
N GLU A 226 9.78 -10.56 -18.25
CA GLU A 226 8.86 -11.02 -19.29
C GLU A 226 8.92 -12.54 -19.52
N GLU A 227 10.04 -13.18 -19.14
CA GLU A 227 10.24 -14.63 -19.25
C GLU A 227 9.73 -15.39 -18.00
N GLY A 228 9.27 -14.65 -17.01
CA GLY A 228 8.77 -15.17 -15.74
C GLY A 228 7.46 -15.94 -15.87
N HIS A 229 7.14 -16.71 -14.83
CA HIS A 229 5.87 -17.46 -14.73
C HIS A 229 4.64 -16.52 -14.69
N TYR A 230 4.84 -15.29 -14.27
CA TYR A 230 3.80 -14.27 -14.11
C TYR A 230 4.10 -13.07 -15.01
N PRO A 231 3.08 -12.54 -15.74
CA PRO A 231 3.28 -11.33 -16.50
C PRO A 231 3.64 -10.17 -15.55
N PRO A 232 4.56 -9.28 -15.93
CA PRO A 232 5.00 -8.18 -15.06
C PRO A 232 3.99 -7.02 -14.95
N TRP A 233 2.89 -7.08 -15.69
CA TRP A 233 1.81 -6.09 -15.66
C TRP A 233 0.55 -6.65 -15.01
N PRO A 234 -0.18 -5.83 -14.21
CA PRO A 234 -1.50 -6.21 -13.70
C PRO A 234 -2.54 -6.28 -14.83
N TRP A 235 -3.64 -6.98 -14.59
CA TRP A 235 -4.77 -7.00 -15.52
C TRP A 235 -6.10 -6.79 -14.77
N PRO A 236 -6.94 -5.81 -15.18
CA PRO A 236 -6.63 -4.73 -16.13
C PRO A 236 -5.54 -3.79 -15.62
N ILE A 237 -4.97 -2.96 -16.51
CA ILE A 237 -3.90 -2.01 -16.14
C ILE A 237 -4.44 -0.67 -15.58
N VAL A 238 -5.74 -0.46 -15.73
CA VAL A 238 -6.48 0.72 -15.23
C VAL A 238 -7.54 0.27 -14.26
#